data_2952c44c2864c7d823a24964876884b9
#
_entry.id   2952c44c2864c7d823a24964876884b9
#
_cell.length_a   1.000
_cell.length_b   1.000
_cell.length_c   1.000
_cell.angle_alpha   90.00
_cell.angle_beta   90.00
_cell.angle_gamma   90.00
#
_symmetry.space_group_name_H-M   'P 1'
#
loop_
_entity.id
_entity.type
_entity.pdbx_description
1 polymer ?
#
loop_
_entity_poly.entity_id
_entity_poly.type
_entity_poly.pdbx_seq_one_letter_code
_entity_poly.pdbx_strand_id
1 'polypeptide(L)'
;MENSTGKGTVVLVAFYNKKALGVRYLETALKQAGYHVKNIFYKDFNSVHPKPTTEKELALLRETISACKPVMVGLSVMSSMYLDTVYQVMDSVKQAARAPLLCGGAYATMFPEKLLERGADFVIRSDGEHAIRRLADALVNQTDYQAIPSLAYKEGDQIQVNEIGDILDNVDGYGLPAIQCMDACLIENDALVPGDPQLDTRSYEVIASRGCPFTCSYCCCVNLRRMLPKGVKGVRSRSVKSVIEELRKAKEICKNIVFVHFYDEIFPNIPGWVEEFAAEYDKYIHLPFTIWSHPKMVKLDMLTTLKKVGLTEVIMGIQSGSERVRKDVFHRYETQEDVINAVANIQKAGVFWGTFDLMLQHPFETINDLKESYYLVKRLPGKYELQLHGLNFLPGTDIVDMAIDQGYYTQEELEKIMYAPMDDQFGAYWKQNTTQESQMWYKMIYCWQFKKYRKRLEKFEKNPLAYVGEIEKCYAEAQKLTKLRYLYKKGRVFLYRETKFRG
;
A
#
# COMPACT_ATOMS: atom_id res chain seq x y z
N MET A 1 -29.73 -20.62 19.62
CA MET A 1 -28.29 -20.58 19.95
C MET A 1 -27.78 -21.97 19.64
N GLU A 2 -27.36 -22.18 18.41
CA GLU A 2 -26.75 -23.45 18.00
C GLU A 2 -25.30 -23.48 18.52
N ASN A 3 -24.99 -24.53 19.26
CA ASN A 3 -23.64 -24.87 19.66
C ASN A 3 -22.81 -25.15 18.40
N SER A 4 -22.14 -24.12 17.87
CA SER A 4 -21.10 -24.35 16.87
C SER A 4 -19.93 -25.00 17.58
N THR A 5 -19.67 -26.29 17.31
CA THR A 5 -18.46 -27.04 17.67
C THR A 5 -17.25 -26.48 16.90
N GLY A 6 -17.00 -25.18 16.99
CA GLY A 6 -15.84 -24.53 16.39
C GLY A 6 -14.58 -24.75 17.26
N LYS A 7 -13.42 -24.80 16.63
CA LYS A 7 -12.10 -24.98 17.30
C LYS A 7 -11.72 -23.82 18.25
N GLY A 8 -12.52 -22.76 18.33
CA GLY A 8 -12.27 -21.56 19.13
C GLY A 8 -12.26 -20.29 18.28
N THR A 9 -12.03 -19.14 18.94
CA THR A 9 -12.01 -17.82 18.30
C THR A 9 -10.57 -17.34 18.12
N VAL A 10 -10.25 -16.87 16.92
CA VAL A 10 -9.03 -16.11 16.63
C VAL A 10 -9.41 -14.64 16.44
N VAL A 11 -8.72 -13.74 17.12
CA VAL A 11 -8.89 -12.30 16.92
C VAL A 11 -7.80 -11.80 15.98
N LEU A 12 -8.17 -11.05 14.95
CA LEU A 12 -7.24 -10.39 14.03
C LEU A 12 -7.41 -8.87 14.12
N VAL A 13 -6.31 -8.14 14.29
CA VAL A 13 -6.29 -6.68 14.37
C VAL A 13 -5.55 -6.11 13.17
N ALA A 14 -6.23 -5.26 12.40
CA ALA A 14 -5.64 -4.52 11.27
C ALA A 14 -5.49 -3.04 11.64
N PHE A 15 -4.30 -2.48 11.44
CA PHE A 15 -4.00 -1.10 11.76
C PHE A 15 -4.15 -0.18 10.56
N TYR A 16 -4.79 0.96 10.76
CA TYR A 16 -4.88 2.07 9.80
C TYR A 16 -5.37 1.66 8.40
N ASN A 17 -6.15 0.58 8.30
CA ASN A 17 -6.69 0.11 7.03
C ASN A 17 -8.03 -0.60 7.22
N LYS A 18 -9.12 0.05 6.86
CA LYS A 18 -10.49 -0.49 6.91
C LYS A 18 -10.75 -1.65 5.96
N LYS A 19 -9.91 -1.83 4.96
CA LYS A 19 -10.06 -2.88 3.93
C LYS A 19 -9.11 -4.06 4.13
N ALA A 20 -7.91 -3.84 4.62
CA ALA A 20 -6.89 -4.79 5.10
C ALA A 20 -6.91 -6.17 4.41
N LEU A 21 -6.61 -6.20 3.10
CA LEU A 21 -6.69 -7.42 2.28
C LEU A 21 -5.97 -8.64 2.90
N GLY A 22 -4.77 -8.45 3.46
CA GLY A 22 -4.04 -9.54 4.13
C GLY A 22 -4.84 -10.21 5.24
N VAL A 23 -5.47 -9.40 6.12
CA VAL A 23 -6.31 -9.93 7.21
C VAL A 23 -7.51 -10.71 6.68
N ARG A 24 -8.10 -10.26 5.57
CA ARG A 24 -9.24 -10.95 4.93
C ARG A 24 -8.86 -12.30 4.32
N TYR A 25 -7.66 -12.45 3.79
CA TYR A 25 -7.14 -13.75 3.36
C TYR A 25 -6.90 -14.68 4.56
N LEU A 26 -6.35 -14.16 5.66
CA LEU A 26 -6.16 -14.92 6.90
C LEU A 26 -7.50 -15.36 7.51
N GLU A 27 -8.52 -14.50 7.49
CA GLU A 27 -9.88 -14.88 7.92
C GLU A 27 -10.41 -16.08 7.12
N THR A 28 -10.28 -16.04 5.78
CA THR A 28 -10.69 -17.15 4.93
C THR A 28 -9.97 -18.44 5.29
N ALA A 29 -8.64 -18.38 5.46
CA ALA A 29 -7.83 -19.52 5.81
C ALA A 29 -8.22 -20.13 7.16
N LEU A 30 -8.45 -19.29 8.17
CA LEU A 30 -8.87 -19.74 9.52
C LEU A 30 -10.28 -20.31 9.53
N LYS A 31 -11.23 -19.68 8.82
CA LYS A 31 -12.59 -20.22 8.70
C LYS A 31 -12.64 -21.56 8.01
N GLN A 32 -11.84 -21.77 6.96
CA GLN A 32 -11.69 -23.09 6.31
C GLN A 32 -11.11 -24.14 7.26
N ALA A 33 -10.32 -23.74 8.24
CA ALA A 33 -9.80 -24.62 9.27
C ALA A 33 -10.78 -24.85 10.45
N GLY A 34 -11.95 -24.22 10.45
CA GLY A 34 -13.01 -24.39 11.47
C GLY A 34 -12.93 -23.42 12.66
N TYR A 35 -12.17 -22.32 12.53
CA TYR A 35 -12.10 -21.28 13.55
C TYR A 35 -13.17 -20.22 13.33
N HIS A 36 -13.70 -19.69 14.44
CA HIS A 36 -14.39 -18.39 14.42
C HIS A 36 -13.34 -17.28 14.37
N VAL A 37 -13.60 -16.22 13.57
CA VAL A 37 -12.66 -15.10 13.44
C VAL A 37 -13.38 -13.80 13.79
N LYS A 38 -12.82 -13.07 14.76
CA LYS A 38 -13.17 -11.68 15.10
C LYS A 38 -12.17 -10.75 14.47
N ASN A 39 -12.62 -9.85 13.59
CA ASN A 39 -11.77 -8.81 13.00
C ASN A 39 -11.96 -7.48 13.71
N ILE A 40 -10.87 -6.86 14.11
CA ILE A 40 -10.83 -5.50 14.66
C ILE A 40 -10.06 -4.61 13.70
N PHE A 41 -10.76 -3.71 13.02
CA PHE A 41 -10.14 -2.65 12.24
C PHE A 41 -9.82 -1.50 13.18
N TYR A 42 -8.53 -1.27 13.42
CA TYR A 42 -8.08 -0.29 14.40
C TYR A 42 -7.56 0.95 13.70
N LYS A 43 -8.36 1.99 13.70
CA LYS A 43 -8.18 3.30 13.06
C LYS A 43 -8.14 3.27 11.52
N ASP A 44 -8.44 4.39 10.91
CA ASP A 44 -8.29 4.63 9.48
C ASP A 44 -7.08 5.53 9.21
N PHE A 45 -6.41 5.31 8.08
CA PHE A 45 -5.23 6.07 7.73
C PHE A 45 -5.58 7.47 7.23
N ASN A 46 -4.96 8.47 7.81
CA ASN A 46 -5.05 9.84 7.38
C ASN A 46 -3.66 10.52 7.47
N SER A 47 -2.97 10.61 6.33
CA SER A 47 -1.63 11.20 6.25
C SER A 47 -1.61 12.72 6.50
N VAL A 48 -2.74 13.41 6.39
CA VAL A 48 -2.83 14.87 6.61
C VAL A 48 -3.00 15.19 8.09
N HIS A 49 -3.73 14.33 8.80
CA HIS A 49 -3.99 14.46 10.24
C HIS A 49 -3.89 13.07 10.86
N PRO A 50 -2.66 12.54 11.02
CA PRO A 50 -2.47 11.27 11.70
C PRO A 50 -3.06 11.35 13.11
N LYS A 51 -3.74 10.31 13.53
CA LYS A 51 -4.35 10.27 14.85
C LYS A 51 -3.67 9.19 15.68
N PRO A 52 -2.90 9.55 16.70
CA PRO A 52 -2.36 8.58 17.64
C PRO A 52 -3.50 7.81 18.32
N THR A 53 -3.20 6.66 18.90
CA THR A 53 -4.18 5.93 19.70
C THR A 53 -4.48 6.65 21.02
N THR A 54 -5.68 6.45 21.55
CA THR A 54 -6.11 7.00 22.84
C THR A 54 -6.31 5.88 23.86
N GLU A 55 -6.26 6.20 25.16
CA GLU A 55 -6.53 5.22 26.21
C GLU A 55 -7.96 4.68 26.13
N LYS A 56 -8.91 5.49 25.68
CA LYS A 56 -10.29 5.04 25.49
C LYS A 56 -10.42 4.02 24.34
N GLU A 57 -9.70 4.22 23.23
CA GLU A 57 -9.64 3.24 22.15
C GLU A 57 -8.96 1.93 22.60
N LEU A 58 -7.89 2.03 23.42
CA LEU A 58 -7.24 0.85 24.00
C LEU A 58 -8.16 0.12 24.99
N ALA A 59 -8.96 0.82 25.78
CA ALA A 59 -9.95 0.21 26.66
C ALA A 59 -11.02 -0.56 25.86
N LEU A 60 -11.59 0.05 24.81
CA LEU A 60 -12.53 -0.62 23.92
C LEU A 60 -11.92 -1.87 23.26
N LEU A 61 -10.65 -1.81 22.88
CA LEU A 61 -9.92 -2.95 22.34
C LEU A 61 -9.80 -4.07 23.37
N ARG A 62 -9.38 -3.76 24.62
CA ARG A 62 -9.26 -4.74 25.71
C ARG A 62 -10.58 -5.43 26.01
N GLU A 63 -11.66 -4.66 26.13
CA GLU A 63 -13.00 -5.20 26.35
C GLU A 63 -13.43 -6.16 25.22
N THR A 64 -13.21 -5.75 23.98
CA THR A 64 -13.57 -6.56 22.80
C THR A 64 -12.79 -7.86 22.76
N ILE A 65 -11.47 -7.84 23.01
CA ILE A 65 -10.62 -9.04 23.02
C ILE A 65 -11.00 -9.96 24.18
N SER A 66 -11.17 -9.41 25.38
CA SER A 66 -11.54 -10.19 26.57
C SER A 66 -12.87 -10.92 26.40
N ALA A 67 -13.85 -10.28 25.78
CA ALA A 67 -15.16 -10.87 25.51
C ALA A 67 -15.08 -12.06 24.54
N CYS A 68 -14.12 -12.05 23.61
CA CYS A 68 -13.92 -13.13 22.63
C CYS A 68 -13.31 -14.41 23.22
N LYS A 69 -12.60 -14.33 24.34
CA LYS A 69 -11.79 -15.44 24.92
C LYS A 69 -10.97 -16.16 23.84
N PRO A 70 -10.07 -15.43 23.13
CA PRO A 70 -9.43 -15.96 21.95
C PRO A 70 -8.43 -17.07 22.26
N VAL A 71 -8.24 -17.99 21.30
CA VAL A 71 -7.14 -18.96 21.32
C VAL A 71 -5.83 -18.34 20.86
N MET A 72 -5.89 -17.25 20.11
CA MET A 72 -4.75 -16.48 19.62
C MET A 72 -5.22 -15.08 19.18
N VAL A 73 -4.37 -14.07 19.35
CA VAL A 73 -4.57 -12.71 18.82
C VAL A 73 -3.49 -12.40 17.78
N GLY A 74 -3.87 -12.10 16.55
CA GLY A 74 -2.98 -11.74 15.44
C GLY A 74 -3.00 -10.26 15.12
N LEU A 75 -1.85 -9.62 14.99
CA LEU A 75 -1.65 -8.22 14.63
C LEU A 75 -1.03 -8.10 13.24
N SER A 76 -1.65 -7.30 12.36
CA SER A 76 -1.15 -7.03 11.01
C SER A 76 -0.20 -5.82 11.01
N VAL A 77 1.10 -6.07 11.20
CA VAL A 77 2.15 -5.04 11.30
C VAL A 77 2.80 -4.82 9.93
N MET A 78 2.30 -3.85 9.18
CA MET A 78 2.72 -3.61 7.80
C MET A 78 3.86 -2.60 7.66
N SER A 79 4.03 -1.67 8.61
CA SER A 79 4.96 -0.56 8.49
C SER A 79 5.52 -0.13 9.84
N SER A 80 6.75 0.43 9.83
CA SER A 80 7.34 1.12 11.00
C SER A 80 6.62 2.42 11.36
N MET A 81 5.85 2.98 10.44
CA MET A 81 5.20 4.30 10.61
C MET A 81 4.23 4.39 11.79
N TYR A 82 3.70 3.27 12.27
CA TYR A 82 2.73 3.24 13.37
C TYR A 82 3.09 2.21 14.46
N LEU A 83 4.38 1.93 14.61
CA LEU A 83 4.86 0.98 15.64
C LEU A 83 4.55 1.42 17.05
N ASP A 84 4.53 2.72 17.34
CA ASP A 84 4.08 3.26 18.61
C ASP A 84 2.66 2.80 18.97
N THR A 85 1.73 2.87 18.02
CA THR A 85 0.37 2.34 18.19
C THR A 85 0.37 0.82 18.32
N VAL A 86 1.15 0.11 17.49
CA VAL A 86 1.27 -1.35 17.57
C VAL A 86 1.75 -1.78 18.95
N TYR A 87 2.76 -1.14 19.49
CA TYR A 87 3.33 -1.47 20.80
C TYR A 87 2.34 -1.23 21.95
N GLN A 88 1.59 -0.14 21.90
CA GLN A 88 0.51 0.11 22.88
C GLN A 88 -0.61 -0.92 22.79
N VAL A 89 -0.95 -1.36 21.56
CA VAL A 89 -1.92 -2.44 21.34
C VAL A 89 -1.37 -3.78 21.84
N MET A 90 -0.09 -4.11 21.59
CA MET A 90 0.53 -5.32 22.14
C MET A 90 0.41 -5.40 23.66
N ASP A 91 0.71 -4.29 24.36
CA ASP A 91 0.57 -4.20 25.81
C ASP A 91 -0.88 -4.38 26.26
N SER A 92 -1.82 -3.78 25.53
CA SER A 92 -3.26 -3.92 25.81
C SER A 92 -3.77 -5.35 25.56
N VAL A 93 -3.30 -6.04 24.52
CA VAL A 93 -3.66 -7.45 24.28
C VAL A 93 -3.23 -8.34 25.43
N LYS A 94 -2.01 -8.16 25.94
CA LYS A 94 -1.51 -8.92 27.09
C LYS A 94 -2.29 -8.70 28.37
N GLN A 95 -2.84 -7.50 28.56
CA GLN A 95 -3.72 -7.19 29.68
C GLN A 95 -5.12 -7.82 29.49
N ALA A 96 -5.60 -7.91 28.25
CA ALA A 96 -6.93 -8.36 27.93
C ALA A 96 -7.11 -9.88 27.92
N ALA A 97 -6.08 -10.62 27.53
CA ALA A 97 -6.15 -12.09 27.37
C ALA A 97 -4.82 -12.77 27.66
N ARG A 98 -4.91 -14.03 28.11
CA ARG A 98 -3.73 -14.92 28.23
C ARG A 98 -3.40 -15.63 26.91
N ALA A 99 -4.13 -15.33 25.84
CA ALA A 99 -3.93 -15.93 24.53
C ALA A 99 -2.58 -15.48 23.93
N PRO A 100 -1.88 -16.37 23.21
CA PRO A 100 -0.66 -16.01 22.51
C PRO A 100 -0.86 -14.86 21.53
N LEU A 101 0.14 -13.99 21.47
CA LEU A 101 0.19 -12.81 20.59
C LEU A 101 1.04 -13.10 19.36
N LEU A 102 0.41 -13.10 18.19
CA LEU A 102 1.04 -13.28 16.89
C LEU A 102 1.17 -11.94 16.17
N CYS A 103 2.32 -11.68 15.56
CA CYS A 103 2.50 -10.58 14.59
C CYS A 103 2.74 -11.13 13.18
N GLY A 104 2.21 -10.44 12.16
CA GLY A 104 2.44 -10.74 10.75
C GLY A 104 2.41 -9.47 9.91
N GLY A 105 2.67 -9.58 8.61
CA GLY A 105 2.72 -8.45 7.68
C GLY A 105 4.14 -8.08 7.24
N ALA A 106 4.29 -7.04 6.41
CA ALA A 106 5.55 -6.71 5.76
C ALA A 106 6.66 -6.36 6.76
N TYR A 107 6.36 -5.50 7.75
CA TYR A 107 7.34 -5.15 8.79
C TYR A 107 7.71 -6.38 9.64
N ALA A 108 6.73 -7.16 10.06
CA ALA A 108 6.94 -8.38 10.83
C ALA A 108 7.79 -9.42 10.08
N THR A 109 7.62 -9.51 8.77
CA THR A 109 8.43 -10.37 7.90
C THR A 109 9.90 -9.98 7.90
N MET A 110 10.18 -8.67 7.87
CA MET A 110 11.55 -8.15 7.79
C MET A 110 12.25 -8.09 9.15
N PHE A 111 11.51 -7.89 10.23
CA PHE A 111 12.05 -7.65 11.58
C PHE A 111 11.34 -8.50 12.65
N PRO A 112 11.32 -9.85 12.50
CA PRO A 112 10.62 -10.69 13.45
C PRO A 112 11.21 -10.61 14.86
N GLU A 113 12.54 -10.47 14.98
CA GLU A 113 13.25 -10.40 16.26
C GLU A 113 12.79 -9.19 17.08
N LYS A 114 12.68 -8.02 16.46
CA LYS A 114 12.23 -6.79 17.14
C LYS A 114 10.83 -6.93 17.78
N LEU A 115 9.93 -7.62 17.09
CA LEU A 115 8.58 -7.85 17.60
C LEU A 115 8.54 -8.92 18.70
N LEU A 116 9.36 -9.97 18.59
CA LEU A 116 9.52 -10.97 19.63
C LEU A 116 10.16 -10.38 20.89
N GLU A 117 11.21 -9.58 20.75
CA GLU A 117 11.83 -8.82 21.86
C GLU A 117 10.84 -7.88 22.53
N ARG A 118 9.99 -7.21 21.74
CA ARG A 118 8.93 -6.31 22.26
C ARG A 118 7.80 -7.08 22.95
N GLY A 119 7.74 -8.37 22.75
CA GLY A 119 6.85 -9.27 23.50
C GLY A 119 5.77 -9.97 22.67
N ALA A 120 5.87 -10.06 21.36
CA ALA A 120 5.12 -11.06 20.61
C ALA A 120 5.57 -12.47 21.03
N ASP A 121 4.64 -13.42 21.06
CA ASP A 121 4.97 -14.84 21.27
C ASP A 121 5.39 -15.48 19.96
N PHE A 122 4.78 -15.04 18.85
CA PHE A 122 4.99 -15.57 17.52
C PHE A 122 5.06 -14.46 16.47
N VAL A 123 5.82 -14.72 15.39
CA VAL A 123 5.79 -13.91 14.18
C VAL A 123 5.67 -14.84 12.98
N ILE A 124 4.70 -14.54 12.08
CA ILE A 124 4.59 -15.22 10.78
C ILE A 124 5.15 -14.29 9.71
N ARG A 125 6.07 -14.83 8.90
CA ARG A 125 6.81 -14.13 7.85
C ARG A 125 6.23 -14.49 6.48
N SER A 126 6.22 -13.51 5.55
CA SER A 126 5.73 -13.67 4.17
C SER A 126 4.22 -13.99 4.09
N ASP A 127 3.78 -14.87 3.18
CA ASP A 127 2.38 -15.29 3.05
C ASP A 127 1.98 -16.12 4.27
N GLY A 128 0.99 -15.67 5.02
CA GLY A 128 0.67 -16.24 6.33
C GLY A 128 -0.45 -17.28 6.35
N GLU A 129 -1.14 -17.52 5.24
CA GLU A 129 -2.38 -18.30 5.19
C GLU A 129 -2.21 -19.76 5.66
N HIS A 130 -1.11 -20.41 5.30
CA HIS A 130 -0.84 -21.78 5.74
C HIS A 130 -0.26 -21.80 7.15
N ALA A 131 0.68 -20.91 7.46
CA ALA A 131 1.34 -20.90 8.76
C ALA A 131 0.37 -20.55 9.89
N ILE A 132 -0.57 -19.59 9.70
CA ILE A 132 -1.53 -19.23 10.75
C ILE A 132 -2.49 -20.38 11.09
N ARG A 133 -2.91 -21.16 10.08
CA ARG A 133 -3.74 -22.36 10.31
C ARG A 133 -3.01 -23.40 11.13
N ARG A 134 -1.77 -23.74 10.72
CA ARG A 134 -0.94 -24.71 11.44
C ARG A 134 -0.65 -24.27 12.87
N LEU A 135 -0.34 -22.99 13.08
CA LEU A 135 -0.09 -22.45 14.40
C LEU A 135 -1.35 -22.52 15.28
N ALA A 136 -2.51 -22.09 14.76
CA ALA A 136 -3.77 -22.16 15.49
C ALA A 136 -4.13 -23.62 15.86
N ASP A 137 -3.96 -24.57 14.93
CA ASP A 137 -4.19 -25.99 15.18
C ASP A 137 -3.22 -26.55 16.24
N ALA A 138 -1.93 -26.16 16.19
CA ALA A 138 -0.93 -26.60 17.17
C ALA A 138 -1.25 -26.07 18.58
N LEU A 139 -1.66 -24.80 18.70
CA LEU A 139 -2.02 -24.18 19.97
C LEU A 139 -3.26 -24.84 20.62
N VAL A 140 -4.29 -25.12 19.81
CA VAL A 140 -5.54 -25.74 20.32
C VAL A 140 -5.31 -27.20 20.70
N ASN A 141 -4.57 -27.95 19.89
CA ASN A 141 -4.32 -29.36 20.14
C ASN A 141 -3.11 -29.62 21.05
N GLN A 142 -2.42 -28.56 21.49
CA GLN A 142 -1.18 -28.67 22.30
C GLN A 142 -0.11 -29.56 21.65
N THR A 143 0.03 -29.41 20.33
CA THR A 143 1.04 -30.13 19.53
C THR A 143 2.22 -29.24 19.20
N ASP A 144 3.30 -29.80 18.69
CA ASP A 144 4.50 -29.08 18.32
C ASP A 144 4.25 -28.08 17.16
N TYR A 145 4.75 -26.83 17.31
CA TYR A 145 4.72 -25.75 16.33
C TYR A 145 6.12 -25.40 15.81
N GLN A 146 7.18 -25.93 16.41
CA GLN A 146 8.55 -25.48 16.15
C GLN A 146 8.98 -25.67 14.68
N ALA A 147 8.45 -26.71 14.02
CA ALA A 147 8.75 -27.01 12.62
C ALA A 147 7.85 -26.28 11.60
N ILE A 148 6.99 -25.36 12.02
CA ILE A 148 6.13 -24.61 11.09
C ILE A 148 6.97 -23.66 10.24
N PRO A 149 7.00 -23.81 8.88
CA PRO A 149 7.72 -22.88 8.02
C PRO A 149 7.20 -21.45 8.17
N SER A 150 8.07 -20.47 7.95
CA SER A 150 7.77 -19.03 8.08
C SER A 150 7.48 -18.54 9.51
N LEU A 151 7.51 -19.41 10.51
CA LEU A 151 7.28 -19.05 11.91
C LEU A 151 8.58 -18.59 12.57
N ALA A 152 8.49 -17.51 13.36
CA ALA A 152 9.51 -17.13 14.32
C ALA A 152 8.89 -17.09 15.73
N TYR A 153 9.63 -17.52 16.74
CA TYR A 153 9.15 -17.67 18.13
C TYR A 153 10.31 -17.60 19.13
N LYS A 154 9.98 -17.51 20.40
CA LYS A 154 10.96 -17.62 21.49
C LYS A 154 10.97 -19.02 22.07
N GLU A 155 12.15 -19.54 22.30
CA GLU A 155 12.41 -20.75 23.08
C GLU A 155 13.32 -20.40 24.26
N GLY A 156 12.72 -20.22 25.42
CA GLY A 156 13.39 -19.56 26.55
C GLY A 156 13.79 -18.12 26.19
N ASP A 157 15.09 -17.82 26.32
CA ASP A 157 15.65 -16.51 25.95
C ASP A 157 16.15 -16.44 24.51
N GLN A 158 16.09 -17.56 23.75
CA GLN A 158 16.55 -17.59 22.38
C GLN A 158 15.41 -17.36 21.39
N ILE A 159 15.71 -16.60 20.35
CA ILE A 159 14.79 -16.38 19.22
C ILE A 159 15.12 -17.40 18.13
N GLN A 160 14.11 -18.15 17.72
CA GLN A 160 14.15 -19.09 16.61
C GLN A 160 13.42 -18.47 15.43
N VAL A 161 14.04 -18.49 14.24
CA VAL A 161 13.47 -17.96 13.00
C VAL A 161 13.55 -19.04 11.93
N ASN A 162 12.41 -19.67 11.68
CA ASN A 162 12.34 -20.71 10.64
C ASN A 162 12.47 -20.10 9.24
N GLU A 163 12.95 -20.91 8.31
CA GLU A 163 12.98 -20.50 6.91
C GLU A 163 11.58 -20.21 6.37
N ILE A 164 11.49 -19.25 5.46
CA ILE A 164 10.24 -18.97 4.76
C ILE A 164 9.90 -20.17 3.86
N GLY A 165 8.69 -20.68 3.98
CA GLY A 165 8.23 -21.84 3.21
C GLY A 165 6.72 -21.86 3.03
N ASP A 166 6.23 -22.92 2.36
CA ASP A 166 4.80 -23.10 2.04
C ASP A 166 4.19 -21.96 1.20
N ILE A 167 5.02 -21.30 0.39
CA ILE A 167 4.60 -20.20 -0.49
C ILE A 167 4.10 -20.79 -1.80
N LEU A 168 2.86 -20.43 -2.17
CA LEU A 168 2.25 -20.90 -3.40
C LEU A 168 2.59 -19.97 -4.57
N ASP A 169 3.13 -20.53 -5.66
CA ASP A 169 3.27 -19.82 -6.94
C ASP A 169 1.90 -19.53 -7.58
N ASN A 170 0.95 -20.44 -7.41
CA ASN A 170 -0.44 -20.21 -7.78
C ASN A 170 -1.20 -19.60 -6.59
N VAL A 171 -1.35 -18.29 -6.60
CA VAL A 171 -2.02 -17.53 -5.53
C VAL A 171 -3.49 -17.91 -5.34
N ASP A 172 -4.14 -18.48 -6.37
CA ASP A 172 -5.52 -18.96 -6.27
C ASP A 172 -5.69 -20.07 -5.21
N GLY A 173 -4.61 -20.81 -4.92
CA GLY A 173 -4.61 -21.85 -3.88
C GLY A 173 -4.89 -21.32 -2.46
N TYR A 174 -4.70 -20.04 -2.21
CA TYR A 174 -5.09 -19.40 -0.94
C TYR A 174 -6.59 -19.12 -0.84
N GLY A 175 -7.34 -19.27 -1.94
CA GLY A 175 -8.75 -18.92 -2.02
C GLY A 175 -8.99 -17.42 -2.22
N LEU A 176 -10.24 -16.99 -2.04
CA LEU A 176 -10.62 -15.58 -2.09
C LEU A 176 -10.50 -14.94 -0.70
N PRO A 177 -10.18 -13.64 -0.61
CA PRO A 177 -10.28 -12.92 0.66
C PRO A 177 -11.74 -12.89 1.14
N ALA A 178 -11.96 -12.76 2.44
CA ALA A 178 -13.30 -12.55 2.98
C ALA A 178 -13.87 -11.22 2.45
N ILE A 179 -14.86 -11.29 1.60
CA ILE A 179 -15.53 -10.10 1.03
C ILE A 179 -16.26 -9.32 2.13
N GLN A 180 -16.80 -10.02 3.09
CA GLN A 180 -17.39 -9.49 4.31
C GLN A 180 -16.85 -10.25 5.51
N CYS A 181 -16.28 -9.53 6.46
CA CYS A 181 -15.95 -10.05 7.77
C CYS A 181 -17.23 -10.08 8.62
N MET A 182 -17.78 -11.27 8.87
CA MET A 182 -19.09 -11.45 9.50
C MET A 182 -19.10 -10.99 10.96
N ASP A 183 -18.01 -11.19 11.68
CA ASP A 183 -17.80 -10.68 13.04
C ASP A 183 -16.64 -9.68 13.02
N ALA A 184 -16.99 -8.40 12.83
CA ALA A 184 -16.03 -7.32 12.74
C ALA A 184 -16.48 -6.09 13.52
N CYS A 185 -15.52 -5.23 13.85
CA CYS A 185 -15.78 -3.88 14.32
C CYS A 185 -14.64 -2.93 13.90
N LEU A 186 -14.95 -1.63 13.87
CA LEU A 186 -13.99 -0.55 13.74
C LEU A 186 -13.86 0.17 15.09
N ILE A 187 -12.62 0.35 15.55
CA ILE A 187 -12.31 1.20 16.71
C ILE A 187 -11.58 2.43 16.21
N GLU A 188 -12.20 3.59 16.34
CA GLU A 188 -11.67 4.87 15.90
C GLU A 188 -12.40 6.04 16.56
N ASN A 189 -11.71 7.16 16.80
CA ASN A 189 -12.31 8.36 17.38
C ASN A 189 -13.03 8.11 18.71
N ASP A 190 -12.41 7.35 19.61
CA ASP A 190 -12.95 6.97 20.92
C ASP A 190 -14.29 6.19 20.87
N ALA A 191 -14.55 5.52 19.77
CA ALA A 191 -15.78 4.76 19.57
C ALA A 191 -15.51 3.40 18.96
N LEU A 192 -16.37 2.43 19.28
CA LEU A 192 -16.48 1.14 18.61
C LEU A 192 -17.71 1.12 17.73
N VAL A 193 -17.51 0.90 16.43
CA VAL A 193 -18.57 0.77 15.44
C VAL A 193 -18.66 -0.71 15.04
N PRO A 194 -19.77 -1.40 15.34
CA PRO A 194 -19.95 -2.78 14.94
C PRO A 194 -20.08 -2.95 13.42
N GLY A 195 -19.64 -4.10 12.90
CA GLY A 195 -19.73 -4.47 11.49
C GLY A 195 -18.44 -4.25 10.71
N ASP A 196 -18.44 -4.74 9.48
CA ASP A 196 -17.31 -4.62 8.56
C ASP A 196 -17.29 -3.24 7.91
N PRO A 197 -16.27 -2.39 8.17
CA PRO A 197 -16.21 -1.04 7.63
C PRO A 197 -16.05 -0.99 6.10
N GLN A 198 -15.67 -2.08 5.43
CA GLN A 198 -15.62 -2.16 3.97
C GLN A 198 -16.99 -1.98 3.32
N LEU A 199 -18.07 -2.43 3.97
CA LEU A 199 -19.43 -2.38 3.42
C LEU A 199 -19.92 -0.95 3.20
N ASP A 200 -19.40 0.01 3.97
CA ASP A 200 -19.74 1.43 3.85
C ASP A 200 -18.90 2.17 2.81
N THR A 201 -17.90 1.52 2.21
CA THR A 201 -17.02 2.15 1.24
C THR A 201 -17.64 2.18 -0.15
N ARG A 202 -17.28 3.20 -0.94
CA ARG A 202 -17.72 3.34 -2.33
C ARG A 202 -16.76 2.69 -3.33
N SER A 203 -15.62 2.18 -2.88
CA SER A 203 -14.64 1.51 -3.73
C SER A 203 -14.24 0.17 -3.13
N TYR A 204 -14.07 -0.82 -3.98
CA TYR A 204 -13.51 -2.11 -3.62
C TYR A 204 -12.04 -2.18 -4.02
N GLU A 205 -11.21 -2.72 -3.12
CA GLU A 205 -9.79 -2.95 -3.38
C GLU A 205 -9.55 -4.43 -3.66
N VAL A 206 -8.82 -4.70 -4.73
CA VAL A 206 -8.46 -6.04 -5.17
C VAL A 206 -7.00 -6.08 -5.59
N ILE A 207 -6.35 -7.21 -5.42
CA ILE A 207 -5.03 -7.51 -6.00
C ILE A 207 -5.18 -8.67 -6.98
N ALA A 208 -4.59 -8.52 -8.16
CA ALA A 208 -4.50 -9.56 -9.17
C ALA A 208 -3.16 -10.31 -9.11
N SER A 209 -2.21 -9.79 -8.32
CA SER A 209 -0.87 -10.36 -8.17
C SER A 209 -0.28 -10.06 -6.78
N ARG A 210 0.78 -10.78 -6.41
CA ARG A 210 1.64 -10.49 -5.25
C ARG A 210 3.08 -10.34 -5.72
N GLY A 211 3.75 -9.28 -5.27
CA GLY A 211 5.14 -8.97 -5.56
C GLY A 211 5.35 -8.04 -6.74
N CYS A 212 6.57 -7.52 -6.86
CA CYS A 212 6.98 -6.54 -7.85
C CYS A 212 8.25 -7.01 -8.59
N PRO A 213 8.35 -6.86 -9.94
CA PRO A 213 9.53 -7.28 -10.67
C PRO A 213 10.72 -6.31 -10.56
N PHE A 214 10.49 -5.09 -10.07
CA PHE A 214 11.49 -4.03 -10.04
C PHE A 214 12.38 -4.09 -8.78
N THR A 215 13.48 -3.31 -8.80
CA THR A 215 14.56 -3.35 -7.78
C THR A 215 14.75 -2.01 -7.09
N CYS A 216 13.67 -1.23 -6.94
CA CYS A 216 13.75 0.12 -6.39
C CYS A 216 14.36 0.13 -4.97
N SER A 217 15.45 0.90 -4.78
CA SER A 217 16.25 0.95 -3.55
C SER A 217 15.48 1.38 -2.30
N TYR A 218 14.42 2.17 -2.47
CA TYR A 218 13.59 2.73 -1.40
C TYR A 218 12.39 1.84 -1.02
N CYS A 219 12.20 0.70 -1.70
CA CYS A 219 10.96 -0.08 -1.59
C CYS A 219 11.17 -1.40 -0.86
N CYS A 220 10.38 -1.66 0.19
CA CYS A 220 10.44 -2.91 0.96
C CYS A 220 10.06 -4.15 0.12
N CYS A 221 9.32 -4.02 -0.98
CA CYS A 221 8.98 -5.14 -1.88
C CYS A 221 10.22 -5.86 -2.43
N VAL A 222 11.34 -5.15 -2.59
CA VAL A 222 12.62 -5.73 -3.01
C VAL A 222 13.13 -6.72 -1.96
N ASN A 223 13.11 -6.30 -0.70
CA ASN A 223 13.59 -7.13 0.40
C ASN A 223 12.66 -8.32 0.67
N LEU A 224 11.36 -8.09 0.65
CA LEU A 224 10.38 -9.18 0.75
C LEU A 224 10.60 -10.24 -0.34
N ARG A 225 10.89 -9.80 -1.58
CA ARG A 225 11.21 -10.72 -2.68
C ARG A 225 12.55 -11.45 -2.47
N ARG A 226 13.59 -10.78 -1.96
CA ARG A 226 14.89 -11.40 -1.65
C ARG A 226 14.79 -12.50 -0.59
N MET A 227 13.79 -12.42 0.29
CA MET A 227 13.54 -13.40 1.33
C MET A 227 12.80 -14.66 0.84
N LEU A 228 12.20 -14.62 -0.36
CA LEU A 228 11.47 -15.78 -0.89
C LEU A 228 12.41 -16.96 -1.12
N PRO A 229 11.97 -18.20 -0.87
CA PRO A 229 12.73 -19.40 -1.15
C PRO A 229 13.16 -19.51 -2.62
N LYS A 230 14.30 -20.16 -2.86
CA LYS A 230 14.73 -20.43 -4.23
C LYS A 230 13.66 -21.21 -4.99
N GLY A 231 13.36 -20.76 -6.22
CA GLY A 231 12.35 -21.38 -7.08
C GLY A 231 10.96 -20.77 -6.97
N VAL A 232 10.65 -20.02 -5.92
CA VAL A 232 9.39 -19.26 -5.82
C VAL A 232 9.48 -18.03 -6.70
N LYS A 233 8.42 -17.80 -7.50
CA LYS A 233 8.37 -16.63 -8.38
C LYS A 233 8.27 -15.33 -7.58
N GLY A 234 9.08 -14.35 -7.93
CA GLY A 234 9.06 -13.02 -7.30
C GLY A 234 7.80 -12.21 -7.60
N VAL A 235 7.07 -12.54 -8.68
CA VAL A 235 5.72 -12.04 -8.98
C VAL A 235 4.81 -13.23 -9.26
N ARG A 236 3.71 -13.30 -8.54
CA ARG A 236 2.75 -14.41 -8.59
C ARG A 236 1.36 -13.87 -8.86
N SER A 237 0.81 -14.19 -10.01
CA SER A 237 -0.49 -13.66 -10.46
C SER A 237 -1.61 -14.66 -10.16
N ARG A 238 -2.78 -14.11 -9.86
CA ARG A 238 -4.03 -14.86 -9.78
C ARG A 238 -4.55 -15.15 -11.18
N SER A 239 -5.35 -16.19 -11.34
CA SER A 239 -6.12 -16.39 -12.55
C SER A 239 -7.17 -15.29 -12.73
N VAL A 240 -7.53 -14.99 -13.98
CA VAL A 240 -8.65 -14.11 -14.29
C VAL A 240 -9.93 -14.58 -13.61
N LYS A 241 -10.20 -15.89 -13.66
CA LYS A 241 -11.36 -16.51 -13.01
C LYS A 241 -11.44 -16.13 -11.51
N SER A 242 -10.34 -16.24 -10.78
CA SER A 242 -10.30 -15.90 -9.35
C SER A 242 -10.59 -14.43 -9.07
N VAL A 243 -9.99 -13.52 -9.86
CA VAL A 243 -10.21 -12.08 -9.74
C VAL A 243 -11.66 -11.70 -10.03
N ILE A 244 -12.23 -12.24 -11.12
CA ILE A 244 -13.62 -11.96 -11.53
C ILE A 244 -14.62 -12.54 -10.54
N GLU A 245 -14.38 -13.72 -9.99
CA GLU A 245 -15.23 -14.32 -8.97
C GLU A 245 -15.29 -13.45 -7.70
N GLU A 246 -14.13 -12.95 -7.24
CA GLU A 246 -14.06 -12.02 -6.13
C GLU A 246 -14.87 -10.76 -6.39
N LEU A 247 -14.67 -10.11 -7.54
CA LEU A 247 -15.36 -8.88 -7.90
C LEU A 247 -16.89 -9.07 -8.06
N ARG A 248 -17.33 -10.22 -8.57
CA ARG A 248 -18.76 -10.57 -8.63
C ARG A 248 -19.36 -10.65 -7.23
N LYS A 249 -18.73 -11.41 -6.32
CA LYS A 249 -19.14 -11.50 -4.92
C LYS A 249 -19.13 -10.15 -4.23
N ALA A 250 -18.09 -9.33 -4.50
CA ALA A 250 -18.02 -7.98 -3.96
C ALA A 250 -19.20 -7.10 -4.40
N LYS A 251 -19.63 -7.17 -5.67
CA LYS A 251 -20.83 -6.45 -6.15
C LYS A 251 -22.12 -6.93 -5.49
N GLU A 252 -22.20 -8.21 -5.20
CA GLU A 252 -23.39 -8.80 -4.55
C GLU A 252 -23.49 -8.40 -3.07
N ILE A 253 -22.36 -8.31 -2.38
CA ILE A 253 -22.30 -8.06 -0.93
C ILE A 253 -22.16 -6.57 -0.62
N CYS A 254 -21.19 -5.90 -1.22
CA CYS A 254 -20.89 -4.49 -0.97
C CYS A 254 -21.74 -3.59 -1.89
N LYS A 255 -23.00 -3.33 -1.51
CA LYS A 255 -23.99 -2.63 -2.37
C LYS A 255 -23.61 -1.19 -2.73
N ASN A 256 -22.70 -0.56 -1.97
CA ASN A 256 -22.30 0.83 -2.16
C ASN A 256 -21.15 1.02 -3.17
N ILE A 257 -20.51 -0.05 -3.63
CA ILE A 257 -19.34 0.07 -4.51
C ILE A 257 -19.74 0.60 -5.89
N VAL A 258 -19.00 1.60 -6.32
CA VAL A 258 -19.17 2.26 -7.63
C VAL A 258 -17.86 2.28 -8.42
N PHE A 259 -16.79 1.70 -7.85
CA PHE A 259 -15.44 1.80 -8.37
C PHE A 259 -14.56 0.66 -7.85
N VAL A 260 -13.58 0.21 -8.65
CA VAL A 260 -12.61 -0.82 -8.27
C VAL A 260 -11.20 -0.23 -8.30
N HIS A 261 -10.41 -0.46 -7.26
CA HIS A 261 -8.99 -0.17 -7.21
C HIS A 261 -8.19 -1.46 -7.28
N PHE A 262 -7.38 -1.63 -8.32
CA PHE A 262 -6.36 -2.66 -8.35
C PHE A 262 -5.13 -2.14 -7.59
N TYR A 263 -4.89 -2.73 -6.42
CA TYR A 263 -3.83 -2.35 -5.48
C TYR A 263 -2.57 -3.20 -5.62
N ASP A 264 -2.39 -3.80 -6.80
CA ASP A 264 -1.14 -4.46 -7.17
C ASP A 264 0.01 -3.46 -7.10
N GLU A 265 1.19 -3.89 -6.71
CA GLU A 265 2.40 -3.08 -6.87
C GLU A 265 2.58 -2.67 -8.33
N ILE A 266 2.29 -3.59 -9.25
CA ILE A 266 2.18 -3.35 -10.69
C ILE A 266 1.08 -4.26 -11.24
N PHE A 267 0.07 -3.68 -11.87
CA PHE A 267 -1.01 -4.43 -12.50
C PHE A 267 -0.45 -5.42 -13.55
N PRO A 268 -0.91 -6.67 -13.59
CA PRO A 268 -0.40 -7.67 -14.53
C PRO A 268 -0.47 -7.23 -16.00
N ASN A 269 0.65 -7.30 -16.68
CA ASN A 269 0.74 -7.12 -18.13
C ASN A 269 1.28 -8.42 -18.74
N ILE A 270 0.47 -9.48 -18.65
CA ILE A 270 0.79 -10.82 -19.11
C ILE A 270 -0.03 -11.08 -20.38
N PRO A 271 0.60 -11.44 -21.50
CA PRO A 271 -0.11 -11.78 -22.73
C PRO A 271 -1.16 -12.87 -22.49
N GLY A 272 -2.35 -12.68 -23.06
CA GLY A 272 -3.50 -13.56 -22.87
C GLY A 272 -4.30 -13.28 -21.59
N TRP A 273 -3.65 -12.95 -20.48
CA TRP A 273 -4.32 -12.63 -19.22
C TRP A 273 -5.12 -11.32 -19.31
N VAL A 274 -4.55 -10.28 -19.95
CA VAL A 274 -5.20 -8.97 -20.11
C VAL A 274 -6.44 -9.06 -20.99
N GLU A 275 -6.35 -9.81 -22.09
CA GLU A 275 -7.45 -10.03 -23.03
C GLU A 275 -8.59 -10.82 -22.37
N GLU A 276 -8.26 -11.92 -21.67
CA GLU A 276 -9.23 -12.73 -20.91
C GLU A 276 -9.88 -11.90 -19.80
N PHE A 277 -9.06 -11.14 -19.03
CA PHE A 277 -9.58 -10.25 -18.00
C PHE A 277 -10.55 -9.22 -18.56
N ALA A 278 -10.21 -8.58 -19.67
CA ALA A 278 -11.08 -7.57 -20.28
C ALA A 278 -12.41 -8.18 -20.73
N ALA A 279 -12.39 -9.36 -21.34
CA ALA A 279 -13.61 -10.05 -21.78
C ALA A 279 -14.52 -10.42 -20.60
N GLU A 280 -13.97 -11.01 -19.54
CA GLU A 280 -14.72 -11.41 -18.36
C GLU A 280 -15.18 -10.21 -17.53
N TYR A 281 -14.36 -9.16 -17.44
CA TYR A 281 -14.70 -7.92 -16.73
C TYR A 281 -15.87 -7.18 -17.42
N ASP A 282 -15.84 -7.07 -18.74
CA ASP A 282 -16.91 -6.46 -19.55
C ASP A 282 -18.23 -7.26 -19.44
N LYS A 283 -18.14 -8.59 -19.29
CA LYS A 283 -19.30 -9.46 -19.15
C LYS A 283 -19.98 -9.38 -17.79
N TYR A 284 -19.19 -9.24 -16.70
CA TYR A 284 -19.74 -9.44 -15.35
C TYR A 284 -19.65 -8.24 -14.41
N ILE A 285 -18.65 -7.36 -14.59
CA ILE A 285 -18.33 -6.38 -13.54
C ILE A 285 -18.97 -5.03 -13.79
N HIS A 286 -18.75 -4.41 -14.94
CA HIS A 286 -19.38 -3.13 -15.31
C HIS A 286 -19.13 -2.00 -14.29
N LEU A 287 -17.91 -1.86 -13.80
CA LEU A 287 -17.49 -0.78 -12.91
C LEU A 287 -16.25 -0.08 -13.47
N PRO A 288 -16.12 1.23 -13.29
CA PRO A 288 -14.84 1.89 -13.57
C PRO A 288 -13.77 1.41 -12.60
N PHE A 289 -12.50 1.39 -13.09
CA PHE A 289 -11.37 0.96 -12.26
C PHE A 289 -10.09 1.75 -12.51
N THR A 290 -9.17 1.67 -11.55
CA THR A 290 -7.78 2.16 -11.63
C THR A 290 -6.79 1.04 -11.51
N ILE A 291 -5.59 1.27 -12.07
CA ILE A 291 -4.43 0.39 -11.95
C ILE A 291 -3.19 1.18 -11.54
N TRP A 292 -2.28 0.51 -10.84
CA TRP A 292 -0.91 0.95 -10.62
C TRP A 292 0.01 0.36 -11.67
N SER A 293 0.97 1.15 -12.17
CA SER A 293 1.87 0.68 -13.22
C SER A 293 3.25 1.35 -13.13
N HIS A 294 4.15 0.89 -13.96
CA HIS A 294 5.52 1.40 -14.11
C HIS A 294 5.73 1.83 -15.58
N PRO A 295 6.55 2.86 -15.90
CA PRO A 295 6.75 3.32 -17.27
C PRO A 295 7.04 2.21 -18.29
N LYS A 296 7.83 1.22 -17.93
CA LYS A 296 8.13 0.06 -18.81
C LYS A 296 6.96 -0.90 -19.04
N MET A 297 5.92 -0.84 -18.19
CA MET A 297 4.76 -1.75 -18.26
C MET A 297 3.55 -1.10 -18.93
N VAL A 298 3.55 0.21 -19.15
CA VAL A 298 2.45 0.97 -19.75
C VAL A 298 2.49 0.82 -21.29
N LYS A 299 1.81 -0.19 -21.84
CA LYS A 299 1.74 -0.48 -23.27
C LYS A 299 0.39 -0.03 -23.85
N LEU A 300 0.40 0.46 -25.11
CA LEU A 300 -0.78 1.04 -25.76
C LEU A 300 -1.90 0.01 -25.98
N ASP A 301 -1.55 -1.18 -26.42
CA ASP A 301 -2.48 -2.30 -26.66
C ASP A 301 -3.21 -2.72 -25.39
N MET A 302 -2.46 -2.98 -24.30
CA MET A 302 -3.00 -3.24 -22.96
C MET A 302 -3.97 -2.14 -22.52
N LEU A 303 -3.53 -0.88 -22.57
CA LEU A 303 -4.36 0.25 -22.14
C LEU A 303 -5.62 0.40 -22.99
N THR A 304 -5.52 0.19 -24.29
CA THR A 304 -6.66 0.27 -25.22
C THR A 304 -7.68 -0.82 -24.89
N THR A 305 -7.22 -2.03 -24.60
CA THR A 305 -8.06 -3.17 -24.20
C THR A 305 -8.75 -2.88 -22.86
N LEU A 306 -8.01 -2.48 -21.84
CA LEU A 306 -8.56 -2.17 -20.53
C LEU A 306 -9.49 -0.95 -20.52
N LYS A 307 -9.21 0.06 -21.38
CA LYS A 307 -10.06 1.25 -21.53
C LYS A 307 -11.45 0.89 -22.05
N LYS A 308 -11.58 -0.09 -22.94
CA LYS A 308 -12.87 -0.54 -23.44
C LYS A 308 -13.77 -1.07 -22.34
N VAL A 309 -13.20 -1.64 -21.27
CA VAL A 309 -13.95 -2.33 -20.22
C VAL A 309 -14.01 -1.58 -18.88
N GLY A 310 -13.50 -0.36 -18.83
CA GLY A 310 -13.71 0.49 -17.63
C GLY A 310 -12.47 1.12 -17.01
N LEU A 311 -11.28 0.96 -17.59
CA LEU A 311 -10.10 1.67 -17.09
C LEU A 311 -10.28 3.18 -17.19
N THR A 312 -10.22 3.89 -16.08
CA THR A 312 -10.39 5.35 -16.00
C THR A 312 -9.13 6.09 -15.57
N GLU A 313 -8.22 5.41 -14.90
CA GLU A 313 -6.99 6.01 -14.40
C GLU A 313 -5.82 5.02 -14.37
N VAL A 314 -4.65 5.54 -14.70
CA VAL A 314 -3.36 4.88 -14.46
C VAL A 314 -2.55 5.71 -13.48
N ILE A 315 -2.16 5.11 -12.37
CA ILE A 315 -1.24 5.70 -11.40
C ILE A 315 0.15 5.12 -11.67
N MET A 316 1.16 5.98 -11.80
CA MET A 316 2.48 5.57 -12.23
C MET A 316 3.58 6.38 -11.54
N GLY A 317 4.50 5.68 -10.88
CA GLY A 317 5.69 6.30 -10.32
C GLY A 317 6.69 6.68 -11.43
N ILE A 318 7.00 7.97 -11.57
CA ILE A 318 8.13 8.50 -12.34
C ILE A 318 9.36 8.65 -11.41
N GLN A 319 9.10 9.08 -10.21
CA GLN A 319 9.97 9.32 -9.07
C GLN A 319 10.97 10.46 -9.26
N SER A 320 11.71 10.53 -10.37
CA SER A 320 12.60 11.66 -10.70
C SER A 320 12.71 11.83 -12.22
N GLY A 321 12.91 13.07 -12.66
CA GLY A 321 13.28 13.38 -14.05
C GLY A 321 14.77 13.16 -14.32
N SER A 322 15.61 13.14 -13.30
CA SER A 322 17.04 12.88 -13.43
C SER A 322 17.31 11.39 -13.66
N GLU A 323 18.04 11.07 -14.73
CA GLU A 323 18.46 9.69 -15.00
C GLU A 323 19.44 9.20 -13.94
N ARG A 324 20.32 10.06 -13.46
CA ARG A 324 21.23 9.75 -12.35
C ARG A 324 20.46 9.33 -11.12
N VAL A 325 19.49 10.13 -10.69
CA VAL A 325 18.67 9.81 -9.51
C VAL A 325 17.89 8.52 -9.71
N ARG A 326 17.24 8.33 -10.87
CA ARG A 326 16.53 7.06 -11.13
C ARG A 326 17.45 5.87 -11.09
N LYS A 327 18.58 5.90 -11.83
CA LYS A 327 19.48 4.77 -12.00
C LYS A 327 20.35 4.50 -10.77
N ASP A 328 21.07 5.54 -10.33
CA ASP A 328 22.15 5.36 -9.36
C ASP A 328 21.66 5.48 -7.91
N VAL A 329 20.52 6.18 -7.67
CA VAL A 329 19.93 6.33 -6.34
C VAL A 329 18.72 5.40 -6.16
N PHE A 330 17.78 5.42 -7.08
CA PHE A 330 16.52 4.68 -6.94
C PHE A 330 16.53 3.27 -7.54
N HIS A 331 17.62 2.86 -8.18
CA HIS A 331 17.75 1.58 -8.89
C HIS A 331 16.60 1.32 -9.88
N ARG A 332 16.21 2.38 -10.59
CA ARG A 332 15.18 2.39 -11.61
C ARG A 332 15.81 2.63 -12.98
N TYR A 333 15.56 1.75 -13.92
CA TYR A 333 16.29 1.70 -15.19
C TYR A 333 15.44 2.09 -16.41
N GLU A 334 14.31 2.76 -16.21
CA GLU A 334 13.58 3.43 -17.29
C GLU A 334 14.26 4.75 -17.69
N THR A 335 14.27 5.00 -19.00
CA THR A 335 14.77 6.26 -19.56
C THR A 335 13.72 7.37 -19.49
N GLN A 336 14.11 8.62 -19.76
CA GLN A 336 13.13 9.71 -19.92
C GLN A 336 12.14 9.40 -21.07
N GLU A 337 12.61 8.78 -22.15
CA GLU A 337 11.76 8.41 -23.29
C GLU A 337 10.75 7.31 -22.91
N ASP A 338 11.12 6.33 -22.07
CA ASP A 338 10.16 5.36 -21.53
C ASP A 338 9.02 6.05 -20.80
N VAL A 339 9.34 7.05 -19.97
CA VAL A 339 8.35 7.84 -19.21
C VAL A 339 7.44 8.62 -20.18
N ILE A 340 8.01 9.34 -21.16
CA ILE A 340 7.25 10.15 -22.11
C ILE A 340 6.34 9.25 -22.96
N ASN A 341 6.86 8.10 -23.42
CA ASN A 341 6.10 7.13 -24.19
C ASN A 341 4.96 6.51 -23.38
N ALA A 342 5.19 6.21 -22.10
CA ALA A 342 4.15 5.71 -21.21
C ALA A 342 3.01 6.73 -21.05
N VAL A 343 3.35 8.00 -20.81
CA VAL A 343 2.35 9.08 -20.73
C VAL A 343 1.62 9.27 -22.06
N ALA A 344 2.33 9.22 -23.19
CA ALA A 344 1.73 9.28 -24.52
C ALA A 344 0.76 8.13 -24.78
N ASN A 345 1.12 6.90 -24.35
CA ASN A 345 0.26 5.72 -24.48
C ASN A 345 -1.04 5.88 -23.65
N ILE A 346 -0.96 6.41 -22.42
CA ILE A 346 -2.14 6.71 -21.60
C ILE A 346 -3.08 7.67 -22.34
N GLN A 347 -2.54 8.72 -22.96
CA GLN A 347 -3.32 9.71 -23.70
C GLN A 347 -3.92 9.11 -24.99
N LYS A 348 -3.12 8.36 -25.77
CA LYS A 348 -3.55 7.72 -27.03
C LYS A 348 -4.65 6.68 -26.78
N ALA A 349 -4.55 5.91 -25.71
CA ALA A 349 -5.59 4.96 -25.32
C ALA A 349 -6.90 5.63 -24.84
N GLY A 350 -6.92 6.95 -24.66
CA GLY A 350 -8.08 7.70 -24.18
C GLY A 350 -8.43 7.45 -22.71
N VAL A 351 -7.46 7.01 -21.90
CA VAL A 351 -7.64 6.90 -20.45
C VAL A 351 -7.87 8.30 -19.87
N PHE A 352 -8.88 8.44 -19.01
CA PHE A 352 -9.32 9.76 -18.57
C PHE A 352 -8.29 10.51 -17.74
N TRP A 353 -7.46 9.75 -16.97
CA TRP A 353 -6.54 10.32 -16.02
C TRP A 353 -5.24 9.55 -15.94
N GLY A 354 -4.13 10.27 -15.99
CA GLY A 354 -2.82 9.80 -15.58
C GLY A 354 -2.41 10.54 -14.31
N THR A 355 -2.12 9.83 -13.25
CA THR A 355 -1.57 10.37 -12.01
C THR A 355 -0.14 9.89 -11.87
N PHE A 356 0.81 10.82 -11.69
CA PHE A 356 2.23 10.53 -11.71
C PHE A 356 2.91 11.00 -10.44
N ASP A 357 3.63 10.09 -9.79
CA ASP A 357 4.32 10.34 -8.55
C ASP A 357 5.79 10.71 -8.79
N LEU A 358 6.26 11.75 -8.10
CA LEU A 358 7.64 12.18 -8.03
C LEU A 358 8.06 12.27 -6.57
N MET A 359 9.26 11.75 -6.26
CA MET A 359 9.92 11.94 -4.96
C MET A 359 11.03 12.97 -5.13
N LEU A 360 10.87 14.11 -4.51
CA LEU A 360 11.72 15.29 -4.70
C LEU A 360 12.24 15.82 -3.35
N GLN A 361 13.26 16.65 -3.40
CA GLN A 361 13.87 17.31 -2.24
C GLN A 361 14.46 16.33 -1.21
N HIS A 362 14.96 15.20 -1.66
CA HIS A 362 15.63 14.21 -0.82
C HIS A 362 17.15 14.47 -0.78
N PRO A 363 17.90 13.90 0.20
CA PRO A 363 19.31 14.18 0.42
C PRO A 363 20.22 13.91 -0.79
N PHE A 364 19.88 12.92 -1.61
CA PHE A 364 20.64 12.54 -2.80
C PHE A 364 20.40 13.44 -4.01
N GLU A 365 19.44 14.38 -3.94
CA GLU A 365 19.03 15.20 -5.07
C GLU A 365 19.75 16.55 -5.09
N THR A 366 20.29 16.94 -6.22
CA THR A 366 20.88 18.24 -6.47
C THR A 366 19.88 19.18 -7.15
N ILE A 367 20.21 20.47 -7.22
CA ILE A 367 19.42 21.46 -7.99
C ILE A 367 19.35 21.08 -9.47
N ASN A 368 20.41 20.47 -10.04
CA ASN A 368 20.38 20.02 -11.43
C ASN A 368 19.41 18.86 -11.63
N ASP A 369 19.31 17.92 -10.70
CA ASP A 369 18.34 16.83 -10.76
C ASP A 369 16.89 17.35 -10.71
N LEU A 370 16.62 18.37 -9.89
CA LEU A 370 15.33 19.06 -9.87
C LEU A 370 15.02 19.77 -11.20
N LYS A 371 16.02 20.41 -11.81
CA LYS A 371 15.89 21.01 -13.15
C LYS A 371 15.55 19.96 -14.21
N GLU A 372 16.25 18.83 -14.19
CA GLU A 372 15.95 17.70 -15.09
C GLU A 372 14.51 17.20 -14.88
N SER A 373 14.03 17.10 -13.64
CA SER A 373 12.66 16.75 -13.31
C SER A 373 11.67 17.77 -13.86
N TYR A 374 11.96 19.06 -13.74
CA TYR A 374 11.15 20.11 -14.34
C TYR A 374 11.10 20.01 -15.87
N TYR A 375 12.23 19.81 -16.54
CA TYR A 375 12.30 19.68 -17.99
C TYR A 375 11.66 18.40 -18.51
N LEU A 376 11.74 17.29 -17.78
CA LEU A 376 10.98 16.09 -18.11
C LEU A 376 9.47 16.38 -18.07
N VAL A 377 8.98 17.00 -16.99
CA VAL A 377 7.55 17.33 -16.84
C VAL A 377 7.08 18.29 -17.95
N LYS A 378 7.92 19.19 -18.43
CA LYS A 378 7.61 20.05 -19.61
C LYS A 378 7.34 19.25 -20.88
N ARG A 379 8.01 18.12 -21.07
CA ARG A 379 7.90 17.25 -22.25
C ARG A 379 6.72 16.30 -22.18
N LEU A 380 6.10 16.09 -21.01
CA LEU A 380 4.98 15.17 -20.86
C LEU A 380 3.74 15.66 -21.64
N PRO A 381 3.16 14.80 -22.50
CA PRO A 381 2.02 15.16 -23.32
C PRO A 381 0.71 15.15 -22.54
N GLY A 382 -0.25 15.92 -23.01
CA GLY A 382 -1.66 15.86 -22.59
C GLY A 382 -1.98 16.49 -21.23
N LYS A 383 -2.95 15.88 -20.54
CA LYS A 383 -3.42 16.30 -19.22
C LYS A 383 -3.10 15.19 -18.21
N TYR A 384 -2.54 15.56 -17.09
CA TYR A 384 -2.15 14.65 -16.02
C TYR A 384 -2.23 15.34 -14.66
N GLU A 385 -2.11 14.57 -13.61
CA GLU A 385 -1.94 15.01 -12.24
C GLU A 385 -0.54 14.62 -11.74
N LEU A 386 0.12 15.54 -11.06
CA LEU A 386 1.37 15.27 -10.36
C LEU A 386 1.11 15.18 -8.86
N GLN A 387 1.59 14.11 -8.26
CA GLN A 387 1.72 13.95 -6.82
C GLN A 387 3.19 14.04 -6.47
N LEU A 388 3.54 15.06 -5.68
CA LEU A 388 4.91 15.29 -5.26
C LEU A 388 5.07 14.82 -3.82
N HIS A 389 6.04 13.96 -3.59
CA HIS A 389 6.35 13.35 -2.31
C HIS A 389 7.80 13.65 -1.91
N GLY A 390 8.10 13.59 -0.63
CA GLY A 390 9.48 13.43 -0.15
C GLY A 390 9.90 11.95 -0.19
N LEU A 391 11.15 11.66 0.08
CA LEU A 391 11.63 10.31 0.26
C LEU A 391 11.39 9.87 1.71
N ASN A 392 10.66 8.79 1.92
CA ASN A 392 10.52 8.16 3.22
C ASN A 392 11.55 7.02 3.36
N PHE A 393 12.37 7.08 4.39
CA PHE A 393 13.29 6.00 4.74
C PHE A 393 12.51 4.90 5.45
N LEU A 394 12.41 3.74 4.81
CA LEU A 394 11.82 2.55 5.43
C LEU A 394 12.93 1.62 5.92
N PRO A 395 12.82 1.06 7.13
CA PRO A 395 13.87 0.20 7.68
C PRO A 395 14.24 -0.96 6.74
N GLY A 396 15.52 -1.24 6.63
CA GLY A 396 16.08 -2.35 5.86
C GLY A 396 16.02 -2.19 4.34
N THR A 397 15.64 -1.02 3.81
CA THR A 397 15.71 -0.74 2.37
C THR A 397 17.12 -0.29 1.97
N ASP A 398 17.55 -0.61 0.75
CA ASP A 398 18.88 -0.29 0.24
C ASP A 398 19.22 1.22 0.33
N ILE A 399 18.19 2.08 0.22
CA ILE A 399 18.36 3.55 0.30
C ILE A 399 18.82 4.02 1.69
N VAL A 400 18.49 3.25 2.75
CA VAL A 400 18.94 3.54 4.13
C VAL A 400 20.45 3.35 4.23
N ASP A 401 20.95 2.21 3.76
CA ASP A 401 22.37 1.90 3.75
C ASP A 401 23.13 2.92 2.89
N MET A 402 22.60 3.24 1.70
CA MET A 402 23.18 4.26 0.83
C MET A 402 23.25 5.64 1.49
N ALA A 403 22.28 6.03 2.30
CA ALA A 403 22.28 7.32 3.00
C ALA A 403 23.37 7.38 4.08
N ILE A 404 23.63 6.27 4.76
CA ILE A 404 24.69 6.13 5.75
C ILE A 404 26.06 6.12 5.06
N ASP A 405 26.24 5.27 4.06
CA ASP A 405 27.52 5.10 3.34
C ASP A 405 27.99 6.39 2.66
N GLN A 406 27.05 7.22 2.17
CA GLN A 406 27.34 8.52 1.57
C GLN A 406 27.43 9.66 2.59
N GLY A 407 27.24 9.38 3.88
CA GLY A 407 27.38 10.36 4.96
C GLY A 407 26.26 11.41 5.02
N TYR A 408 25.09 11.14 4.44
CA TYR A 408 23.93 12.03 4.57
C TYR A 408 23.32 11.97 5.97
N TYR A 409 23.34 10.79 6.58
CA TYR A 409 22.84 10.53 7.92
C TYR A 409 23.71 9.51 8.63
N THR A 410 23.75 9.59 9.95
CA THR A 410 24.22 8.50 10.80
C THR A 410 23.13 7.44 10.98
N GLN A 411 23.52 6.24 11.39
CA GLN A 411 22.58 5.16 11.75
C GLN A 411 21.57 5.64 12.81
N GLU A 412 22.06 6.33 13.85
CA GLU A 412 21.21 6.82 14.95
C GLU A 412 20.17 7.86 14.49
N GLU A 413 20.56 8.77 13.59
CA GLU A 413 19.64 9.77 13.03
C GLU A 413 18.53 9.12 12.19
N LEU A 414 18.88 8.13 11.34
CA LEU A 414 17.89 7.42 10.55
C LEU A 414 16.97 6.55 11.41
N GLU A 415 17.50 5.89 12.45
CA GLU A 415 16.67 5.14 13.39
C GLU A 415 15.66 6.04 14.10
N LYS A 416 16.07 7.22 14.56
CA LYS A 416 15.16 8.22 15.13
C LYS A 416 14.06 8.63 14.16
N ILE A 417 14.36 8.77 12.86
CA ILE A 417 13.37 9.11 11.83
C ILE A 417 12.44 7.92 11.54
N MET A 418 12.99 6.73 11.30
CA MET A 418 12.24 5.55 10.86
C MET A 418 11.30 4.97 11.94
N TYR A 419 11.61 5.23 13.22
CA TYR A 419 10.87 4.71 14.36
C TYR A 419 10.20 5.81 15.19
N ALA A 420 10.23 7.05 14.72
CA ALA A 420 9.50 8.15 15.35
C ALA A 420 7.97 7.91 15.33
N PRO A 421 7.21 8.56 16.21
CA PRO A 421 5.77 8.62 16.08
C PRO A 421 5.34 9.09 14.69
N MET A 422 4.17 8.64 14.23
CA MET A 422 3.69 8.87 12.86
C MET A 422 3.71 10.35 12.45
N ASP A 423 3.32 11.25 13.35
CA ASP A 423 3.28 12.70 13.10
C ASP A 423 4.67 13.26 12.83
N ASP A 424 5.66 12.80 13.60
CA ASP A 424 7.05 13.23 13.43
C ASP A 424 7.67 12.67 12.16
N GLN A 425 7.38 11.41 11.81
CA GLN A 425 7.84 10.82 10.55
C GLN A 425 7.32 11.60 9.34
N PHE A 426 6.04 11.95 9.31
CA PHE A 426 5.48 12.81 8.25
C PHE A 426 6.08 14.21 8.26
N GLY A 427 6.38 14.77 9.42
CA GLY A 427 7.05 16.07 9.55
C GLY A 427 8.49 16.05 9.03
N ALA A 428 9.25 15.00 9.30
CA ALA A 428 10.63 14.83 8.82
C ALA A 428 10.71 14.62 7.31
N TYR A 429 9.76 13.88 6.75
CA TYR A 429 9.59 13.57 5.34
C TYR A 429 9.62 14.80 4.42
N TRP A 430 9.03 15.93 4.84
CA TRP A 430 8.95 17.16 4.06
C TRP A 430 10.07 18.17 4.33
N LYS A 431 10.95 17.91 5.29
CA LYS A 431 12.01 18.85 5.69
C LYS A 431 13.39 18.53 5.12
N GLN A 432 13.51 17.45 4.32
CA GLN A 432 14.79 17.02 3.77
C GLN A 432 15.25 17.99 2.68
N ASN A 433 16.54 18.33 2.69
CA ASN A 433 17.26 19.09 1.66
C ASN A 433 16.52 20.28 1.01
N THR A 434 15.93 21.17 1.81
CA THR A 434 15.17 22.31 1.30
C THR A 434 15.97 23.62 1.34
N THR A 435 16.50 24.04 0.19
CA THR A 435 16.96 25.40 -0.05
C THR A 435 15.85 26.24 -0.67
N GLN A 436 15.99 27.57 -0.66
CA GLN A 436 15.01 28.44 -1.33
C GLN A 436 14.91 28.11 -2.83
N GLU A 437 16.04 27.84 -3.49
CA GLU A 437 16.04 27.47 -4.91
C GLU A 437 15.34 26.11 -5.14
N SER A 438 15.62 25.08 -4.33
CA SER A 438 14.95 23.79 -4.47
C SER A 438 13.44 23.88 -4.27
N GLN A 439 13.00 24.71 -3.31
CA GLN A 439 11.57 24.98 -3.11
C GLN A 439 10.91 25.66 -4.33
N MET A 440 11.62 26.58 -4.99
CA MET A 440 11.08 27.20 -6.19
C MET A 440 10.94 26.20 -7.34
N TRP A 441 11.94 25.38 -7.60
CA TRP A 441 11.86 24.32 -8.60
C TRP A 441 10.74 23.31 -8.29
N TYR A 442 10.62 22.86 -7.06
CA TYR A 442 9.52 21.99 -6.61
C TYR A 442 8.14 22.60 -6.94
N LYS A 443 7.92 23.86 -6.56
CA LYS A 443 6.66 24.57 -6.81
C LYS A 443 6.38 24.77 -8.29
N MET A 444 7.42 25.03 -9.09
CA MET A 444 7.31 25.15 -10.54
C MET A 444 6.95 23.81 -11.19
N ILE A 445 7.55 22.69 -10.77
CA ILE A 445 7.18 21.34 -11.20
C ILE A 445 5.69 21.09 -10.93
N TYR A 446 5.25 21.34 -9.70
CA TYR A 446 3.84 21.18 -9.34
C TYR A 446 2.89 22.04 -10.18
N CYS A 447 3.25 23.29 -10.43
CA CYS A 447 2.41 24.21 -11.20
C CYS A 447 2.31 23.87 -12.69
N TRP A 448 3.32 23.17 -13.25
CA TRP A 448 3.37 22.88 -14.69
C TRP A 448 2.19 22.04 -15.21
N GLN A 449 1.60 21.21 -14.37
CA GLN A 449 0.40 20.43 -14.70
C GLN A 449 -0.81 21.30 -15.11
N PHE A 450 -0.80 22.61 -14.83
CA PHE A 450 -1.85 23.56 -15.18
C PHE A 450 -1.43 24.47 -16.32
N LYS A 451 -2.06 24.34 -17.49
CA LYS A 451 -1.73 25.11 -18.71
C LYS A 451 -1.63 26.61 -18.48
N LYS A 452 -2.47 27.18 -17.59
CA LYS A 452 -2.55 28.63 -17.35
C LYS A 452 -1.25 29.23 -16.77
N TYR A 453 -0.39 28.41 -16.15
CA TYR A 453 0.87 28.89 -15.56
C TYR A 453 2.08 28.74 -16.49
N ARG A 454 2.04 27.87 -17.51
CA ARG A 454 3.19 27.43 -18.31
C ARG A 454 4.01 28.60 -18.87
N LYS A 455 3.34 29.61 -19.52
CA LYS A 455 4.04 30.80 -20.06
C LYS A 455 4.79 31.59 -18.97
N ARG A 456 4.24 31.71 -17.77
CA ARG A 456 4.91 32.39 -16.65
C ARG A 456 6.08 31.58 -16.15
N LEU A 457 5.92 30.24 -16.00
CA LEU A 457 6.97 29.34 -15.54
C LEU A 457 8.16 29.31 -16.50
N GLU A 458 7.94 29.38 -17.82
CA GLU A 458 9.00 29.53 -18.82
C GLU A 458 9.81 30.83 -18.68
N LYS A 459 9.22 31.91 -18.15
CA LYS A 459 9.95 33.09 -17.77
C LYS A 459 10.74 32.90 -16.49
N PHE A 460 10.13 32.26 -15.49
CA PHE A 460 10.72 32.08 -14.16
C PHE A 460 11.88 31.08 -14.15
N GLU A 461 11.87 30.08 -15.03
CA GLU A 461 12.92 29.03 -15.10
C GLU A 461 14.33 29.58 -15.37
N LYS A 462 14.44 30.80 -15.93
CA LYS A 462 15.74 31.45 -16.18
C LYS A 462 16.43 31.89 -14.89
N ASN A 463 15.67 32.36 -13.91
CA ASN A 463 16.15 32.72 -12.58
C ASN A 463 14.99 32.64 -11.56
N PRO A 464 14.70 31.44 -11.01
CA PRO A 464 13.55 31.27 -10.11
C PRO A 464 13.60 32.16 -8.86
N LEU A 465 14.81 32.44 -8.35
CA LEU A 465 14.99 33.28 -7.17
C LEU A 465 14.59 34.74 -7.37
N ALA A 466 14.57 35.22 -8.61
CA ALA A 466 14.06 36.55 -8.92
C ALA A 466 12.52 36.65 -8.91
N TYR A 467 11.81 35.52 -8.85
CA TYR A 467 10.35 35.44 -8.97
C TYR A 467 9.69 34.68 -7.82
N VAL A 468 10.32 34.65 -6.63
CA VAL A 468 9.83 33.90 -5.47
C VAL A 468 8.36 34.19 -5.17
N GLY A 469 7.97 35.44 -5.04
CA GLY A 469 6.59 35.82 -4.73
C GLY A 469 5.56 35.38 -5.77
N GLU A 470 5.92 35.47 -7.05
CA GLU A 470 5.05 35.05 -8.16
C GLU A 470 4.91 33.52 -8.22
N ILE A 471 5.99 32.78 -7.95
CA ILE A 471 5.96 31.31 -7.89
C ILE A 471 5.11 30.86 -6.72
N GLU A 472 5.26 31.45 -5.53
CA GLU A 472 4.43 31.18 -4.35
C GLU A 472 2.95 31.40 -4.64
N LYS A 473 2.60 32.52 -5.27
CA LYS A 473 1.23 32.82 -5.68
C LYS A 473 0.68 31.78 -6.65
N CYS A 474 1.46 31.41 -7.68
CA CYS A 474 1.06 30.37 -8.64
C CYS A 474 0.82 29.03 -7.93
N TYR A 475 1.69 28.65 -6.98
CA TYR A 475 1.60 27.41 -6.24
C TYR A 475 0.35 27.36 -5.33
N ALA A 476 0.09 28.40 -4.57
CA ALA A 476 -1.11 28.48 -3.72
C ALA A 476 -2.42 28.41 -4.53
N GLU A 477 -2.46 29.06 -5.72
CA GLU A 477 -3.59 28.94 -6.64
C GLU A 477 -3.70 27.52 -7.24
N ALA A 478 -2.56 26.88 -7.58
CA ALA A 478 -2.52 25.53 -8.14
C ALA A 478 -3.05 24.50 -7.15
N GLN A 479 -2.72 24.63 -5.86
CA GLN A 479 -3.26 23.75 -4.81
C GLN A 479 -4.80 23.83 -4.72
N LYS A 480 -5.37 25.04 -4.83
CA LYS A 480 -6.83 25.20 -4.87
C LYS A 480 -7.44 24.53 -6.11
N LEU A 481 -6.78 24.65 -7.26
CA LEU A 481 -7.23 24.00 -8.50
C LEU A 481 -7.15 22.47 -8.43
N THR A 482 -6.17 21.92 -7.73
CA THR A 482 -6.08 20.46 -7.52
C THR A 482 -7.30 19.93 -6.75
N LYS A 483 -7.76 20.66 -5.72
CA LYS A 483 -9.00 20.29 -5.00
C LYS A 483 -10.23 20.31 -5.93
N LEU A 484 -10.36 21.32 -6.78
CA LEU A 484 -11.47 21.40 -7.77
C LEU A 484 -11.35 20.29 -8.83
N ARG A 485 -10.13 19.99 -9.29
CA ARG A 485 -9.85 18.92 -10.25
C ARG A 485 -10.25 17.55 -9.69
N TYR A 486 -10.01 17.30 -8.41
CA TYR A 486 -10.44 16.06 -7.74
C TYR A 486 -11.97 15.88 -7.79
N LEU A 487 -12.73 16.93 -7.53
CA LEU A 487 -14.20 16.89 -7.64
C LEU A 487 -14.64 16.66 -9.09
N TYR A 488 -14.01 17.32 -10.05
CA TYR A 488 -14.26 17.11 -11.48
C TYR A 488 -13.97 15.65 -11.90
N LYS A 489 -12.85 15.10 -11.44
CA LYS A 489 -12.49 13.70 -11.70
C LYS A 489 -13.56 12.74 -11.18
N LYS A 490 -14.00 12.91 -9.95
CA LYS A 490 -15.10 12.09 -9.36
C LYS A 490 -16.40 12.20 -10.17
N GLY A 491 -16.81 13.41 -10.56
CA GLY A 491 -17.99 13.63 -11.37
C GLY A 491 -17.89 12.98 -12.75
N ARG A 492 -16.71 13.03 -13.39
CA ARG A 492 -16.47 12.42 -14.70
C ARG A 492 -16.50 10.90 -14.66
N VAL A 493 -15.93 10.28 -13.62
CA VAL A 493 -15.98 8.82 -13.42
C VAL A 493 -17.43 8.39 -13.15
N PHE A 494 -18.18 9.14 -12.37
CA PHE A 494 -19.60 8.89 -12.14
C PHE A 494 -20.40 8.94 -13.44
N LEU A 495 -20.27 10.02 -14.23
CA LEU A 495 -20.96 10.14 -15.52
C LEU A 495 -20.58 9.02 -16.49
N TYR A 496 -19.30 8.63 -16.54
CA TYR A 496 -18.86 7.50 -17.37
C TYR A 496 -19.53 6.19 -16.96
N ARG A 497 -19.64 5.92 -15.66
CA ARG A 497 -20.34 4.75 -15.15
C ARG A 497 -21.81 4.73 -15.60
N GLU A 498 -22.51 5.85 -15.42
CA GLU A 498 -23.93 5.94 -15.77
C GLU A 498 -24.17 5.79 -17.29
N THR A 499 -23.30 6.35 -18.12
CA THR A 499 -23.45 6.30 -19.59
C THR A 499 -22.97 5.00 -20.21
N LYS A 500 -21.93 4.37 -19.65
CA LYS A 500 -21.38 3.14 -20.22
C LYS A 500 -22.04 1.86 -19.71
N PHE A 501 -22.43 1.81 -18.43
CA PHE A 501 -22.83 0.57 -17.77
C PHE A 501 -24.29 0.55 -17.32
N ARG A 502 -25.02 1.65 -17.46
CA ARG A 502 -26.47 1.73 -17.14
C ARG A 502 -27.33 2.14 -18.32
N GLY A 503 -26.71 2.43 -19.50
CA GLY A 503 -27.40 2.77 -20.75
C GLY A 503 -28.01 1.58 -21.46
#